data_7985b21a6545b227ff85fb592d0fddb2
#
_entry.id   7985b21a6545b227ff85fb592d0fddb2
#
_cell.length_a   1.000
_cell.length_b   1.000
_cell.length_c   1.000
_cell.angle_alpha   90.00
_cell.angle_beta   90.00
_cell.angle_gamma   90.00
#
_symmetry.space_group_name_H-M   'P 1'
#
loop_
_entity.id
_entity.type
_entity.pdbx_description
1 polymer ?
#
loop_
_entity_poly.entity_id
_entity_poly.type
_entity_poly.pdbx_seq_one_letter_code
_entity_poly.pdbx_strand_id
1 'polypeptide(L)'
;AQNGLKSAQMAPSWKKAGSRYQVKKMDVFTSRRADYSPMLLGDEYEQLYFTSTRNDAQGDELSGITGTKAGDIFYSEKDDKGKWSRPEAIATGLNTDYDEGACCFTPDGKEMYLTQCVTDPASPRFAQIVTSSRSDAAWGKVQKLEITQDTLSTYAHPAISPDGEWLYFVSDMPGGMGGYDIWRVRITPSGLGGVENLGAPINTPGDEMFPTFRPNGDLYFSSNGHIGMGGLDIYIARIDEKTQQYKIEHPGYPLNSEADDFGMTFEGPHNRGFFSSNRKDGRGYDHIYSFNNPEIVTTMKGWVYEKDGYELPAAQVMVVGNDGTYRKLPVKSDGSFTLPIHPEVDYLVMATCKGFLNHKEELRIDSAKESKEYVLQFPLASISAPVLIDNIFYDFDKATLTPASTQALDKLVALLKENSHVTIELSAHCDYKGNSEYNKRLSQRRAQSVVDYLIAHGIEKDRLTPVGYGKERPKTIRRKLTEKYPWLKEDDVLTQDFILKQTREHQEICNQLNRRTEFT
;
A
#
# COMPACT_ATOMS: atom_id res chain seq x y z
N ALA A 1 -30.89 -21.03 9.24
CA ALA A 1 -31.82 -19.90 9.44
C ALA A 1 -31.11 -18.67 10.04
N GLN A 2 -30.36 -18.79 11.14
CA GLN A 2 -29.69 -17.63 11.79
C GLN A 2 -28.63 -16.97 10.90
N ASN A 3 -27.80 -17.75 10.17
CA ASN A 3 -26.81 -17.20 9.25
C ASN A 3 -27.48 -16.50 8.06
N GLY A 4 -28.59 -17.02 7.52
CA GLY A 4 -29.32 -16.38 6.45
C GLY A 4 -29.90 -15.01 6.86
N LEU A 5 -30.41 -14.89 8.10
CA LEU A 5 -30.88 -13.60 8.62
C LEU A 5 -29.71 -12.59 8.76
N LYS A 6 -28.58 -13.03 9.31
CA LYS A 6 -27.39 -12.18 9.44
C LYS A 6 -26.85 -11.77 8.06
N SER A 7 -26.83 -12.69 7.09
CA SER A 7 -26.43 -12.39 5.72
C SER A 7 -27.34 -11.32 5.09
N ALA A 8 -28.64 -11.46 5.24
CA ALA A 8 -29.61 -10.46 4.74
C ALA A 8 -29.42 -9.06 5.38
N GLN A 9 -28.98 -9.00 6.63
CA GLN A 9 -28.65 -7.75 7.33
C GLN A 9 -27.31 -7.15 6.89
N MET A 10 -26.30 -7.99 6.70
CA MET A 10 -24.93 -7.56 6.38
C MET A 10 -24.72 -7.22 4.89
N ALA A 11 -25.32 -7.95 3.97
CA ALA A 11 -25.11 -7.78 2.54
C ALA A 11 -25.35 -6.35 2.03
N PRO A 12 -26.43 -5.64 2.41
CA PRO A 12 -26.63 -4.25 2.00
C PRO A 12 -25.53 -3.31 2.51
N SER A 13 -25.03 -3.54 3.72
CA SER A 13 -23.98 -2.73 4.31
C SER A 13 -22.63 -2.94 3.59
N TRP A 14 -22.28 -4.18 3.25
CA TRP A 14 -21.09 -4.47 2.46
C TRP A 14 -21.17 -3.88 1.05
N LYS A 15 -22.33 -3.99 0.41
CA LYS A 15 -22.56 -3.40 -0.93
C LYS A 15 -22.42 -1.87 -0.90
N LYS A 16 -22.93 -1.22 0.16
CA LYS A 16 -22.83 0.23 0.34
C LYS A 16 -21.40 0.68 0.70
N ALA A 17 -20.72 -0.04 1.57
CA ALA A 17 -19.36 0.28 1.98
C ALA A 17 -18.37 0.09 0.82
N GLY A 18 -18.58 -0.93 0.01
CA GLY A 18 -17.65 -1.33 -1.02
C GLY A 18 -16.30 -1.79 -0.46
N SER A 19 -15.37 -2.08 -1.33
CA SER A 19 -13.97 -2.35 -1.03
C SER A 19 -13.09 -1.78 -2.13
N ARG A 20 -11.78 -1.94 -2.01
CA ARG A 20 -10.82 -1.51 -3.04
C ARG A 20 -10.74 -2.45 -4.24
N TYR A 21 -11.38 -3.60 -4.18
CA TYR A 21 -11.41 -4.53 -5.30
C TYR A 21 -12.00 -3.88 -6.55
N GLN A 22 -11.26 -4.00 -7.64
CA GLN A 22 -11.70 -3.64 -8.99
C GLN A 22 -11.93 -4.94 -9.74
N VAL A 23 -13.15 -5.15 -10.22
CA VAL A 23 -13.59 -6.40 -10.84
C VAL A 23 -14.06 -6.12 -12.26
N LYS A 24 -13.56 -6.90 -13.23
CA LYS A 24 -13.90 -6.76 -14.64
C LYS A 24 -14.08 -8.12 -15.29
N LYS A 25 -15.17 -8.30 -16.06
CA LYS A 25 -15.39 -9.50 -16.88
C LYS A 25 -14.32 -9.59 -17.96
N MET A 26 -13.78 -10.79 -18.16
CA MET A 26 -12.74 -11.06 -19.17
C MET A 26 -13.37 -11.58 -20.46
N ASP A 27 -13.65 -10.68 -21.41
CA ASP A 27 -14.31 -11.02 -22.67
C ASP A 27 -13.51 -12.01 -23.50
N VAL A 28 -12.17 -11.97 -23.45
CA VAL A 28 -11.29 -12.89 -24.18
C VAL A 28 -11.48 -14.35 -23.76
N PHE A 29 -11.84 -14.60 -22.51
CA PHE A 29 -12.09 -15.94 -21.97
C PHE A 29 -13.55 -16.34 -22.05
N THR A 30 -14.46 -15.39 -22.26
CA THR A 30 -15.91 -15.60 -22.21
C THR A 30 -16.41 -16.32 -23.45
N SER A 31 -17.13 -17.42 -23.24
CA SER A 31 -17.90 -18.12 -24.25
C SER A 31 -19.41 -17.86 -24.12
N ARG A 32 -20.20 -18.51 -24.97
CA ARG A 32 -21.68 -18.50 -24.84
C ARG A 32 -22.20 -19.45 -23.76
N ARG A 33 -21.30 -20.24 -23.15
CA ARG A 33 -21.57 -21.23 -22.12
C ARG A 33 -20.74 -20.90 -20.86
N ALA A 34 -20.58 -21.83 -19.94
CA ALA A 34 -19.83 -21.63 -18.72
C ALA A 34 -18.31 -21.68 -18.96
N ASP A 35 -17.62 -20.77 -18.30
CA ASP A 35 -16.16 -20.66 -18.23
C ASP A 35 -15.79 -20.34 -16.78
N TYR A 36 -15.07 -21.22 -16.08
CA TYR A 36 -14.85 -21.09 -14.63
C TYR A 36 -13.57 -21.77 -14.13
N SER A 37 -13.29 -21.59 -12.85
CA SER A 37 -12.12 -22.15 -12.14
C SER A 37 -10.79 -21.83 -12.81
N PRO A 38 -10.45 -20.55 -12.99
CA PRO A 38 -9.17 -20.15 -13.57
C PRO A 38 -8.01 -20.50 -12.63
N MET A 39 -6.89 -20.91 -13.21
CA MET A 39 -5.64 -21.16 -12.48
C MET A 39 -4.44 -20.71 -13.30
N LEU A 40 -3.64 -19.82 -12.74
CA LEU A 40 -2.42 -19.30 -13.34
C LEU A 40 -1.25 -20.26 -13.17
N LEU A 41 -0.40 -20.33 -14.19
CA LEU A 41 0.86 -21.08 -14.21
C LEU A 41 1.91 -20.26 -14.97
N GLY A 42 3.19 -20.55 -14.69
CA GLY A 42 4.35 -19.94 -15.31
C GLY A 42 5.10 -18.99 -14.37
N ASP A 43 6.37 -18.73 -14.69
CA ASP A 43 7.25 -17.89 -13.85
C ASP A 43 6.76 -16.44 -13.80
N GLU A 44 6.13 -15.98 -14.88
CA GLU A 44 5.53 -14.64 -15.00
C GLU A 44 3.99 -14.69 -15.05
N TYR A 45 3.40 -15.83 -14.64
CA TYR A 45 1.95 -16.03 -14.65
C TYR A 45 1.35 -15.80 -16.05
N GLU A 46 2.06 -16.24 -17.06
CA GLU A 46 1.71 -16.06 -18.47
C GLU A 46 0.74 -17.10 -19.03
N GLN A 47 0.48 -18.19 -18.29
CA GLN A 47 -0.44 -19.25 -18.67
C GLN A 47 -1.66 -19.26 -17.76
N LEU A 48 -2.86 -19.29 -18.35
CA LEU A 48 -4.11 -19.43 -17.63
C LEU A 48 -4.84 -20.69 -18.09
N TYR A 49 -5.12 -21.58 -17.16
CA TYR A 49 -5.93 -22.77 -17.34
C TYR A 49 -7.30 -22.56 -16.72
N PHE A 50 -8.34 -23.04 -17.34
CA PHE A 50 -9.71 -22.95 -16.81
C PHE A 50 -10.62 -24.01 -17.43
N THR A 51 -11.74 -24.26 -16.78
CA THR A 51 -12.78 -25.17 -17.29
C THR A 51 -13.73 -24.43 -18.19
N SER A 52 -14.11 -25.02 -19.31
CA SER A 52 -15.13 -24.47 -20.21
C SER A 52 -16.00 -25.53 -20.80
N THR A 53 -17.31 -25.24 -20.87
CA THR A 53 -18.32 -26.09 -21.55
C THR A 53 -18.64 -25.58 -22.96
N ARG A 54 -17.73 -24.77 -23.55
CA ARG A 54 -17.89 -24.22 -24.90
C ARG A 54 -17.96 -25.32 -25.98
N ASN A 55 -18.41 -24.97 -27.17
CA ASN A 55 -18.65 -25.96 -28.25
C ASN A 55 -17.42 -26.76 -28.68
N ASP A 56 -16.21 -26.18 -28.48
CA ASP A 56 -14.93 -26.82 -28.82
C ASP A 56 -14.48 -27.85 -27.77
N ALA A 57 -15.21 -28.04 -26.65
CA ALA A 57 -14.96 -29.11 -25.69
C ALA A 57 -15.27 -30.48 -26.30
N GLN A 58 -14.58 -31.53 -25.83
CA GLN A 58 -14.76 -32.89 -26.31
C GLN A 58 -16.14 -33.48 -25.90
N GLY A 59 -16.57 -34.51 -26.62
CA GLY A 59 -17.85 -35.17 -26.35
C GLY A 59 -19.07 -34.40 -26.84
N ASP A 60 -20.08 -35.09 -27.34
CA ASP A 60 -21.35 -34.49 -27.79
C ASP A 60 -22.48 -34.72 -26.78
N GLU A 61 -22.27 -35.59 -25.80
CA GLU A 61 -23.26 -35.92 -24.79
C GLU A 61 -23.38 -34.82 -23.73
N LEU A 62 -24.57 -34.63 -23.19
CA LEU A 62 -24.82 -33.74 -22.09
C LEU A 62 -24.36 -34.37 -20.77
N SER A 63 -23.65 -33.63 -19.95
CA SER A 63 -23.30 -34.00 -18.59
C SER A 63 -24.55 -34.42 -17.80
N GLY A 64 -24.53 -35.58 -17.20
CA GLY A 64 -25.61 -36.05 -16.32
C GLY A 64 -25.75 -35.19 -15.05
N ILE A 65 -24.78 -34.35 -14.74
CA ILE A 65 -24.76 -33.48 -13.58
C ILE A 65 -25.33 -32.10 -13.92
N THR A 66 -24.84 -31.47 -14.98
CA THR A 66 -25.16 -30.09 -15.34
C THR A 66 -26.25 -29.95 -16.41
N GLY A 67 -26.56 -31.05 -17.12
CA GLY A 67 -27.46 -31.01 -18.27
C GLY A 67 -26.92 -30.20 -19.46
N THR A 68 -25.66 -29.81 -19.42
CA THR A 68 -24.95 -29.08 -20.47
C THR A 68 -23.85 -29.98 -21.05
N LYS A 69 -23.19 -29.55 -22.13
CA LYS A 69 -22.01 -30.24 -22.66
C LYS A 69 -20.94 -30.39 -21.58
N ALA A 70 -20.22 -31.51 -21.55
CA ALA A 70 -19.12 -31.77 -20.62
C ALA A 70 -18.06 -30.63 -20.67
N GLY A 71 -17.48 -30.31 -19.53
CA GLY A 71 -16.43 -29.32 -19.41
C GLY A 71 -15.05 -29.91 -19.66
N ASP A 72 -14.22 -29.17 -20.38
CA ASP A 72 -12.81 -29.48 -20.63
C ASP A 72 -11.90 -28.42 -20.04
N ILE A 73 -10.64 -28.76 -19.85
CA ILE A 73 -9.58 -27.81 -19.53
C ILE A 73 -9.13 -27.08 -20.80
N PHE A 74 -9.28 -25.80 -20.78
CA PHE A 74 -8.78 -24.86 -21.80
C PHE A 74 -7.61 -24.06 -21.24
N TYR A 75 -6.76 -23.58 -22.13
CA TYR A 75 -5.68 -22.67 -21.72
C TYR A 75 -5.57 -21.47 -22.67
N SER A 76 -5.01 -20.42 -22.15
CA SER A 76 -4.67 -19.18 -22.85
C SER A 76 -3.28 -18.74 -22.41
N GLU A 77 -2.57 -18.12 -23.32
CA GLU A 77 -1.21 -17.64 -23.09
C GLU A 77 -1.15 -16.12 -23.24
N LYS A 78 -0.40 -15.47 -22.37
CA LYS A 78 -0.18 -14.01 -22.40
C LYS A 78 1.09 -13.72 -23.18
N ASP A 79 1.02 -12.87 -24.18
CA ASP A 79 2.19 -12.41 -24.96
C ASP A 79 3.04 -11.36 -24.18
N ASP A 80 4.19 -11.02 -24.73
CA ASP A 80 5.13 -10.03 -24.15
C ASP A 80 4.51 -8.63 -23.96
N LYS A 81 3.37 -8.36 -24.60
CA LYS A 81 2.60 -7.11 -24.45
C LYS A 81 1.50 -7.22 -23.41
N GLY A 82 1.40 -8.35 -22.72
CA GLY A 82 0.38 -8.61 -21.71
C GLY A 82 -1.00 -8.96 -22.28
N LYS A 83 -1.11 -9.29 -23.57
CA LYS A 83 -2.37 -9.66 -24.22
C LYS A 83 -2.57 -11.16 -24.20
N TRP A 84 -3.73 -11.60 -23.73
CA TRP A 84 -4.13 -13.00 -23.70
C TRP A 84 -4.55 -13.50 -25.09
N SER A 85 -4.13 -14.71 -25.43
CA SER A 85 -4.54 -15.41 -26.65
C SER A 85 -5.99 -15.89 -26.56
N ARG A 86 -6.57 -16.26 -27.70
CA ARG A 86 -7.84 -16.99 -27.71
C ARG A 86 -7.63 -18.33 -27.00
N PRO A 87 -8.55 -18.75 -26.08
CA PRO A 87 -8.45 -20.02 -25.40
C PRO A 87 -8.53 -21.22 -26.35
N GLU A 88 -7.72 -22.24 -26.08
CA GLU A 88 -7.67 -23.47 -26.81
C GLU A 88 -7.83 -24.69 -25.88
N ALA A 89 -8.52 -25.72 -26.32
CA ALA A 89 -8.61 -26.95 -25.56
C ALA A 89 -7.26 -27.68 -25.55
N ILE A 90 -6.91 -28.32 -24.44
CA ILE A 90 -5.68 -29.11 -24.35
C ILE A 90 -5.88 -30.44 -25.09
N ALA A 91 -5.06 -30.67 -26.12
CA ALA A 91 -5.21 -31.79 -27.07
C ALA A 91 -4.51 -33.08 -26.66
N THR A 92 -3.92 -33.20 -25.47
CA THR A 92 -2.93 -34.25 -25.14
C THR A 92 -3.45 -35.37 -24.24
N GLY A 93 -4.76 -35.68 -24.23
CA GLY A 93 -5.33 -36.72 -23.37
C GLY A 93 -5.52 -36.33 -21.91
N LEU A 94 -5.39 -35.04 -21.61
CA LEU A 94 -5.82 -34.46 -20.36
C LEU A 94 -7.34 -34.37 -20.30
N ASN A 95 -7.95 -33.88 -21.38
CA ASN A 95 -9.40 -33.87 -21.57
C ASN A 95 -9.87 -35.24 -22.07
N THR A 96 -11.02 -35.68 -21.60
CA THR A 96 -11.65 -36.97 -21.93
C THR A 96 -13.12 -36.76 -22.33
N ASP A 97 -13.89 -37.83 -22.49
CA ASP A 97 -15.33 -37.73 -22.70
C ASP A 97 -16.12 -37.38 -21.43
N TYR A 98 -15.43 -37.19 -20.28
CA TYR A 98 -16.01 -36.81 -19.00
C TYR A 98 -15.87 -35.30 -18.78
N ASP A 99 -16.40 -34.82 -17.64
CA ASP A 99 -16.20 -33.43 -17.20
C ASP A 99 -14.82 -33.31 -16.51
N GLU A 100 -13.93 -32.51 -17.03
CA GLU A 100 -12.68 -32.09 -16.38
C GLU A 100 -12.78 -30.64 -15.90
N GLY A 101 -12.34 -30.39 -14.66
CA GLY A 101 -12.41 -29.04 -14.11
C GLY A 101 -11.59 -28.81 -12.86
N ALA A 102 -11.61 -27.58 -12.41
CA ALA A 102 -11.00 -27.11 -11.15
C ALA A 102 -9.60 -27.70 -10.92
N CYS A 103 -8.62 -27.24 -11.67
CA CYS A 103 -7.23 -27.71 -11.58
C CYS A 103 -6.38 -26.86 -10.62
N CYS A 104 -5.31 -27.45 -10.13
CA CYS A 104 -4.19 -26.77 -9.48
C CYS A 104 -2.86 -27.41 -9.89
N PHE A 105 -1.76 -26.75 -9.53
CA PHE A 105 -0.42 -27.19 -9.89
C PHE A 105 0.46 -27.37 -8.65
N THR A 106 1.44 -28.27 -8.75
CA THR A 106 2.55 -28.30 -7.79
C THR A 106 3.37 -26.99 -7.88
N PRO A 107 4.07 -26.58 -6.80
CA PRO A 107 4.86 -25.35 -6.81
C PRO A 107 5.91 -25.29 -7.92
N ASP A 108 6.43 -26.44 -8.36
CA ASP A 108 7.38 -26.54 -9.48
C ASP A 108 6.71 -26.56 -10.87
N GLY A 109 5.38 -26.53 -10.92
CA GLY A 109 4.60 -26.51 -12.16
C GLY A 109 4.67 -27.79 -12.99
N LYS A 110 5.16 -28.91 -12.44
CA LYS A 110 5.36 -30.17 -13.18
C LYS A 110 4.19 -31.13 -13.13
N GLU A 111 3.34 -30.99 -12.11
CA GLU A 111 2.15 -31.83 -11.94
C GLU A 111 0.91 -30.94 -11.82
N MET A 112 -0.15 -31.41 -12.47
CA MET A 112 -1.50 -30.86 -12.38
C MET A 112 -2.38 -31.84 -11.62
N TYR A 113 -3.14 -31.34 -10.69
CA TYR A 113 -4.24 -32.04 -10.03
C TYR A 113 -5.53 -31.41 -10.53
N LEU A 114 -6.51 -32.22 -10.90
CA LEU A 114 -7.78 -31.71 -11.39
C LEU A 114 -8.94 -32.62 -10.98
N THR A 115 -10.14 -32.11 -11.04
CA THR A 115 -11.39 -32.82 -10.83
C THR A 115 -11.84 -33.47 -12.12
N GLN A 116 -12.21 -34.72 -12.07
CA GLN A 116 -12.87 -35.44 -13.17
C GLN A 116 -14.18 -36.04 -12.69
N CYS A 117 -15.29 -35.69 -13.35
CA CYS A 117 -16.60 -36.22 -13.03
C CYS A 117 -16.97 -37.31 -14.02
N VAL A 118 -16.97 -38.55 -13.53
CA VAL A 118 -17.32 -39.75 -14.33
C VAL A 118 -18.79 -40.08 -14.08
N THR A 119 -19.60 -40.07 -15.13
CA THR A 119 -21.00 -40.46 -15.05
C THR A 119 -21.08 -41.98 -15.10
N ASP A 120 -21.40 -42.61 -13.97
CA ASP A 120 -21.70 -44.04 -13.89
C ASP A 120 -23.21 -44.19 -13.63
N PRO A 121 -23.94 -45.00 -14.41
CA PRO A 121 -25.35 -45.27 -14.14
C PRO A 121 -25.63 -45.85 -12.75
N ALA A 122 -24.65 -46.54 -12.15
CA ALA A 122 -24.72 -47.05 -10.78
C ALA A 122 -24.38 -46.02 -9.71
N SER A 123 -23.68 -44.92 -10.09
CA SER A 123 -23.22 -43.88 -9.21
C SER A 123 -23.18 -42.52 -9.96
N PRO A 124 -24.34 -41.88 -10.20
CA PRO A 124 -24.48 -40.81 -11.20
C PRO A 124 -23.82 -39.47 -10.77
N ARG A 125 -23.13 -39.41 -9.67
CA ARG A 125 -22.49 -38.17 -9.17
C ARG A 125 -21.08 -38.41 -8.62
N PHE A 126 -20.29 -39.17 -9.37
CA PHE A 126 -18.95 -39.50 -8.95
C PHE A 126 -17.94 -38.46 -9.48
N ALA A 127 -17.37 -37.65 -8.59
CA ALA A 127 -16.22 -36.82 -8.86
C ALA A 127 -14.98 -37.37 -8.16
N GLN A 128 -13.89 -37.43 -8.87
CA GLN A 128 -12.59 -37.90 -8.39
C GLN A 128 -11.48 -36.93 -8.76
N ILE A 129 -10.39 -36.95 -8.00
CA ILE A 129 -9.20 -36.21 -8.35
C ILE A 129 -8.29 -37.08 -9.19
N VAL A 130 -7.84 -36.55 -10.31
CA VAL A 130 -6.86 -37.15 -11.20
C VAL A 130 -5.63 -36.25 -11.30
N THR A 131 -4.51 -36.85 -11.71
CA THR A 131 -3.25 -36.13 -11.88
C THR A 131 -2.73 -36.28 -13.30
N SER A 132 -1.99 -35.30 -13.76
CA SER A 132 -1.25 -35.33 -15.01
C SER A 132 0.13 -34.73 -14.79
N SER A 133 1.16 -35.39 -15.32
CA SER A 133 2.53 -34.88 -15.28
C SER A 133 2.88 -34.19 -16.59
N ARG A 134 3.69 -33.16 -16.51
CA ARG A 134 4.15 -32.39 -17.66
C ARG A 134 5.53 -32.85 -18.10
N SER A 135 5.67 -33.19 -19.36
CA SER A 135 6.94 -33.43 -20.02
C SER A 135 7.14 -32.37 -21.09
N ASP A 136 8.21 -31.59 -20.98
CA ASP A 136 8.41 -30.37 -21.76
C ASP A 136 7.22 -29.42 -21.63
N ALA A 137 6.54 -29.09 -22.73
CA ALA A 137 5.38 -28.19 -22.71
C ALA A 137 4.03 -28.95 -22.72
N ALA A 138 4.03 -30.26 -22.74
CA ALA A 138 2.81 -31.08 -22.95
C ALA A 138 2.40 -31.82 -21.67
N TRP A 139 1.12 -31.76 -21.34
CA TRP A 139 0.50 -32.55 -20.28
C TRP A 139 0.23 -33.97 -20.75
N GLY A 140 0.57 -34.93 -19.90
CA GLY A 140 0.34 -36.34 -20.16
C GLY A 140 -1.11 -36.78 -19.91
N LYS A 141 -1.36 -38.06 -20.13
CA LYS A 141 -2.65 -38.66 -19.83
C LYS A 141 -2.93 -38.65 -18.33
N VAL A 142 -4.19 -38.39 -17.96
CA VAL A 142 -4.64 -38.38 -16.57
C VAL A 142 -4.54 -39.75 -15.90
N GLN A 143 -4.19 -39.72 -14.61
CA GLN A 143 -4.13 -40.89 -13.75
C GLN A 143 -4.97 -40.63 -12.50
N LYS A 144 -5.77 -41.64 -12.10
CA LYS A 144 -6.59 -41.53 -10.89
C LYS A 144 -5.69 -41.44 -9.65
N LEU A 145 -6.02 -40.53 -8.77
CA LEU A 145 -5.41 -40.39 -7.45
C LEU A 145 -6.31 -41.02 -6.38
N GLU A 146 -5.83 -42.05 -5.72
CA GLU A 146 -6.54 -42.68 -4.62
C GLU A 146 -6.16 -41.99 -3.30
N ILE A 147 -7.08 -41.16 -2.77
CA ILE A 147 -6.89 -40.44 -1.51
C ILE A 147 -7.30 -41.30 -0.33
N THR A 148 -8.42 -42.01 -0.46
CA THR A 148 -8.93 -42.99 0.52
C THR A 148 -9.44 -44.23 -0.20
N GLN A 149 -9.83 -45.24 0.59
CA GLN A 149 -10.50 -46.43 0.04
C GLN A 149 -12.01 -46.25 -0.16
N ASP A 150 -12.56 -45.10 0.23
CA ASP A 150 -13.97 -44.76 0.02
C ASP A 150 -14.20 -44.41 -1.46
N THR A 151 -15.03 -45.19 -2.11
CA THR A 151 -15.38 -45.07 -3.54
C THR A 151 -16.74 -44.40 -3.76
N LEU A 152 -17.46 -44.08 -2.71
CA LEU A 152 -18.83 -43.53 -2.78
C LEU A 152 -18.87 -42.01 -2.65
N SER A 153 -17.91 -41.43 -1.93
CA SER A 153 -17.85 -39.97 -1.70
C SER A 153 -17.22 -39.26 -2.89
N THR A 154 -17.56 -37.98 -3.00
CA THR A 154 -17.00 -37.04 -3.97
C THR A 154 -15.65 -36.51 -3.49
N TYR A 155 -14.69 -36.44 -4.41
CA TYR A 155 -13.38 -35.83 -4.21
C TYR A 155 -13.15 -34.82 -5.33
N ALA A 156 -13.05 -33.54 -5.00
CA ALA A 156 -13.03 -32.48 -6.00
C ALA A 156 -12.17 -31.28 -5.54
N HIS A 157 -12.01 -30.31 -6.39
CA HIS A 157 -11.39 -29.00 -6.16
C HIS A 157 -10.05 -29.10 -5.43
N PRO A 158 -9.03 -29.73 -6.04
CA PRO A 158 -7.72 -29.87 -5.41
C PRO A 158 -6.99 -28.54 -5.30
N ALA A 159 -6.23 -28.38 -4.21
CA ALA A 159 -5.29 -27.26 -4.02
C ALA A 159 -4.03 -27.77 -3.31
N ILE A 160 -2.87 -27.38 -3.78
CA ILE A 160 -1.59 -27.73 -3.17
C ILE A 160 -1.13 -26.56 -2.29
N SER A 161 -0.68 -26.85 -1.07
CA SER A 161 -0.09 -25.84 -0.19
C SER A 161 1.18 -25.26 -0.79
N PRO A 162 1.57 -23.99 -0.45
CA PRO A 162 2.73 -23.33 -1.03
C PRO A 162 4.07 -24.06 -0.83
N ASP A 163 4.19 -24.86 0.24
CA ASP A 163 5.34 -25.71 0.54
C ASP A 163 5.35 -27.03 -0.24
N GLY A 164 4.24 -27.34 -0.92
CA GLY A 164 4.08 -28.59 -1.65
C GLY A 164 3.83 -29.83 -0.77
N GLU A 165 3.66 -29.67 0.53
CA GLU A 165 3.55 -30.79 1.48
C GLU A 165 2.12 -31.30 1.67
N TRP A 166 1.10 -30.49 1.32
CA TRP A 166 -0.29 -30.81 1.57
C TRP A 166 -1.15 -30.67 0.33
N LEU A 167 -1.98 -31.68 0.09
CA LEU A 167 -3.11 -31.63 -0.84
C LEU A 167 -4.38 -31.31 -0.05
N TYR A 168 -4.99 -30.17 -0.34
CA TYR A 168 -6.33 -29.80 0.11
C TYR A 168 -7.33 -30.18 -0.96
N PHE A 169 -8.50 -30.63 -0.55
CA PHE A 169 -9.56 -31.05 -1.46
C PHE A 169 -10.92 -30.92 -0.79
N VAL A 170 -11.95 -31.02 -1.60
CA VAL A 170 -13.35 -30.94 -1.18
C VAL A 170 -13.97 -32.32 -1.21
N SER A 171 -14.69 -32.69 -0.19
CA SER A 171 -15.38 -33.98 -0.11
C SER A 171 -16.61 -33.94 0.81
N ASP A 172 -17.61 -34.74 0.46
CA ASP A 172 -18.80 -35.03 1.27
C ASP A 172 -18.65 -36.33 2.08
N MET A 173 -17.41 -36.83 2.23
CA MET A 173 -17.16 -38.06 2.95
C MET A 173 -17.62 -38.03 4.42
N PRO A 174 -17.98 -39.19 5.00
CA PRO A 174 -18.42 -39.25 6.39
C PRO A 174 -17.39 -38.65 7.39
N GLY A 175 -17.89 -38.00 8.42
CA GLY A 175 -17.06 -37.37 9.44
C GLY A 175 -16.80 -35.88 9.21
N GLY A 176 -17.41 -35.27 8.18
CA GLY A 176 -17.42 -33.84 7.94
C GLY A 176 -18.41 -33.07 8.83
N MET A 177 -18.49 -31.76 8.61
CA MET A 177 -19.34 -30.85 9.37
C MET A 177 -20.64 -30.49 8.63
N GLY A 178 -20.63 -30.56 7.29
CA GLY A 178 -21.75 -30.12 6.47
C GLY A 178 -21.97 -30.97 5.22
N GLY A 179 -22.26 -30.30 4.11
CA GLY A 179 -22.35 -30.90 2.81
C GLY A 179 -20.96 -31.21 2.27
N TYR A 180 -20.41 -30.29 1.51
CA TYR A 180 -19.02 -30.36 1.08
C TYR A 180 -18.12 -29.63 2.05
N ASP A 181 -17.13 -30.31 2.59
CA ASP A 181 -16.12 -29.74 3.48
C ASP A 181 -14.77 -29.69 2.80
N ILE A 182 -13.88 -28.81 3.26
CA ILE A 182 -12.47 -28.80 2.90
C ILE A 182 -11.72 -29.74 3.84
N TRP A 183 -11.00 -30.69 3.22
CA TRP A 183 -10.14 -31.66 3.86
C TRP A 183 -8.72 -31.49 3.37
N ARG A 184 -7.76 -32.11 4.04
CA ARG A 184 -6.38 -32.17 3.58
C ARG A 184 -5.76 -33.53 3.84
N VAL A 185 -4.73 -33.84 3.06
CA VAL A 185 -3.90 -35.02 3.21
C VAL A 185 -2.43 -34.65 2.98
N ARG A 186 -1.54 -35.20 3.79
CA ARG A 186 -0.12 -34.94 3.63
C ARG A 186 0.45 -35.69 2.44
N ILE A 187 1.24 -35.01 1.61
CA ILE A 187 1.99 -35.59 0.51
C ILE A 187 3.34 -36.04 1.06
N THR A 188 3.66 -37.31 0.94
CA THR A 188 4.94 -37.87 1.39
C THR A 188 5.64 -38.61 0.26
N PRO A 189 6.97 -38.84 0.34
CA PRO A 189 7.68 -39.63 -0.68
C PRO A 189 7.14 -41.06 -0.87
N SER A 190 6.47 -41.60 0.15
CA SER A 190 5.89 -42.95 0.15
C SER A 190 4.41 -42.98 -0.25
N GLY A 191 3.79 -41.82 -0.57
CA GLY A 191 2.39 -41.70 -0.92
C GLY A 191 1.65 -40.69 -0.05
N LEU A 192 0.32 -40.78 -0.02
CA LEU A 192 -0.54 -39.89 0.76
C LEU A 192 -0.69 -40.41 2.21
N GLY A 193 -0.70 -39.47 3.14
CA GLY A 193 -0.94 -39.70 4.57
C GLY A 193 -2.40 -39.91 4.92
N GLY A 194 -2.74 -39.78 6.19
CA GLY A 194 -4.12 -39.78 6.65
C GLY A 194 -4.85 -38.47 6.31
N VAL A 195 -6.17 -38.58 6.06
CA VAL A 195 -7.01 -37.41 5.77
C VAL A 195 -7.42 -36.70 7.04
N GLU A 196 -7.48 -35.38 6.97
CA GLU A 196 -7.88 -34.50 8.07
C GLU A 196 -8.96 -33.53 7.57
N ASN A 197 -10.10 -33.45 8.29
CA ASN A 197 -11.08 -32.37 8.10
C ASN A 197 -10.53 -31.08 8.71
N LEU A 198 -10.61 -29.95 8.00
CA LEU A 198 -10.11 -28.68 8.54
C LEU A 198 -10.94 -28.17 9.74
N GLY A 199 -12.19 -28.63 9.88
CA GLY A 199 -13.04 -28.22 10.99
C GLY A 199 -13.41 -26.75 10.98
N ALA A 200 -14.03 -26.33 12.10
CA ALA A 200 -14.33 -24.92 12.32
C ALA A 200 -13.01 -24.13 12.60
N PRO A 201 -12.93 -22.85 12.22
CA PRO A 201 -14.00 -22.04 11.66
C PRO A 201 -14.12 -22.09 10.12
N ILE A 202 -13.33 -22.90 9.43
CA ILE A 202 -13.35 -22.98 7.95
C ILE A 202 -14.63 -23.69 7.51
N ASN A 203 -14.81 -24.95 7.90
CA ASN A 203 -15.97 -25.73 7.53
C ASN A 203 -17.21 -25.38 8.38
N THR A 204 -18.37 -25.44 7.76
CA THR A 204 -19.68 -25.13 8.31
C THR A 204 -20.68 -26.25 8.01
N PRO A 205 -21.93 -26.17 8.49
CA PRO A 205 -23.00 -27.07 8.03
C PRO A 205 -23.40 -26.88 6.55
N GLY A 206 -22.90 -25.86 5.86
CA GLY A 206 -23.08 -25.64 4.44
C GLY A 206 -22.05 -26.36 3.58
N ASP A 207 -21.74 -25.76 2.45
CA ASP A 207 -20.71 -26.23 1.51
C ASP A 207 -19.53 -25.28 1.49
N GLU A 208 -18.33 -25.81 1.60
CA GLU A 208 -17.07 -25.12 1.42
C GLU A 208 -16.33 -25.73 0.23
N MET A 209 -15.98 -24.88 -0.75
CA MET A 209 -15.49 -25.30 -2.06
C MET A 209 -14.35 -24.41 -2.56
N PHE A 210 -13.69 -24.85 -3.61
CA PHE A 210 -12.68 -24.12 -4.38
C PHE A 210 -11.55 -23.52 -3.52
N PRO A 211 -10.86 -24.34 -2.70
CA PRO A 211 -9.71 -23.85 -1.95
C PRO A 211 -8.57 -23.43 -2.88
N THR A 212 -7.89 -22.36 -2.55
CA THR A 212 -6.65 -21.93 -3.22
C THR A 212 -5.76 -21.17 -2.24
N PHE A 213 -4.46 -21.23 -2.45
CA PHE A 213 -3.48 -20.62 -1.57
C PHE A 213 -2.80 -19.43 -2.22
N ARG A 214 -2.48 -18.45 -1.40
CA ARG A 214 -1.46 -17.47 -1.73
C ARG A 214 -0.08 -17.95 -1.26
N PRO A 215 1.03 -17.40 -1.83
CA PRO A 215 2.39 -17.76 -1.41
C PRO A 215 2.67 -17.55 0.08
N ASN A 216 1.98 -16.62 0.74
CA ASN A 216 2.10 -16.36 2.18
C ASN A 216 1.34 -17.36 3.08
N GLY A 217 0.62 -18.33 2.49
CA GLY A 217 -0.14 -19.33 3.20
C GLY A 217 -1.61 -18.98 3.48
N ASP A 218 -2.08 -17.80 3.11
CA ASP A 218 -3.50 -17.45 3.20
C ASP A 218 -4.33 -18.41 2.32
N LEU A 219 -5.36 -18.99 2.91
CA LEU A 219 -6.30 -19.88 2.22
C LEU A 219 -7.56 -19.10 1.80
N TYR A 220 -7.82 -19.08 0.51
CA TYR A 220 -9.06 -18.55 -0.07
C TYR A 220 -9.98 -19.72 -0.42
N PHE A 221 -11.25 -19.60 -0.10
CA PHE A 221 -12.26 -20.62 -0.40
C PHE A 221 -13.62 -19.98 -0.58
N SER A 222 -14.58 -20.72 -1.12
CA SER A 222 -15.95 -20.25 -1.28
C SER A 222 -16.89 -21.07 -0.41
N SER A 223 -17.90 -20.43 0.13
CA SER A 223 -18.88 -21.05 1.02
C SER A 223 -20.27 -20.44 0.88
N ASN A 224 -21.28 -21.27 1.07
CA ASN A 224 -22.68 -20.88 1.26
C ASN A 224 -23.14 -21.02 2.72
N GLY A 225 -22.27 -21.50 3.59
CA GLY A 225 -22.56 -21.75 5.02
C GLY A 225 -22.17 -20.61 5.95
N HIS A 226 -21.19 -19.78 5.55
CA HIS A 226 -20.81 -18.56 6.27
C HIS A 226 -21.78 -17.41 6.01
N ILE A 227 -21.68 -16.33 6.82
CA ILE A 227 -22.42 -15.10 6.56
C ILE A 227 -21.89 -14.46 5.29
N GLY A 228 -22.73 -14.29 4.27
CA GLY A 228 -22.34 -13.86 2.92
C GLY A 228 -23.33 -12.91 2.29
N MET A 229 -23.10 -12.62 1.01
CA MET A 229 -23.89 -11.71 0.18
C MET A 229 -24.78 -12.42 -0.82
N GLY A 230 -24.38 -13.61 -1.25
CA GLY A 230 -25.02 -14.34 -2.35
C GLY A 230 -25.15 -15.83 -2.13
N GLY A 231 -24.94 -16.60 -3.16
CA GLY A 231 -24.90 -18.06 -3.12
C GLY A 231 -23.56 -18.52 -2.52
N LEU A 232 -22.57 -18.78 -3.36
CA LEU A 232 -21.19 -18.97 -2.93
C LEU A 232 -20.50 -17.62 -2.83
N ASP A 233 -19.97 -17.30 -1.65
CA ASP A 233 -19.12 -16.15 -1.44
C ASP A 233 -17.68 -16.59 -1.17
N ILE A 234 -16.71 -15.79 -1.59
CA ILE A 234 -15.28 -15.99 -1.33
C ILE A 234 -14.94 -15.50 0.08
N TYR A 235 -14.17 -16.32 0.82
CA TYR A 235 -13.66 -16.03 2.15
C TYR A 235 -12.16 -16.21 2.20
N ILE A 236 -11.52 -15.57 3.18
CA ILE A 236 -10.09 -15.67 3.43
C ILE A 236 -9.90 -16.26 4.82
N ALA A 237 -9.17 -17.37 4.92
CA ALA A 237 -8.73 -17.94 6.18
C ALA A 237 -7.27 -17.61 6.42
N ARG A 238 -6.99 -16.82 7.45
CA ARG A 238 -5.65 -16.46 7.90
C ARG A 238 -5.36 -17.06 9.26
N ILE A 239 -4.14 -17.52 9.47
CA ILE A 239 -3.68 -17.96 10.78
C ILE A 239 -3.35 -16.73 11.61
N ASP A 240 -4.03 -16.55 12.73
CA ASP A 240 -3.67 -15.54 13.73
C ASP A 240 -2.36 -15.94 14.41
N GLU A 241 -1.35 -15.09 14.34
CA GLU A 241 0.01 -15.39 14.84
C GLU A 241 0.05 -15.64 16.36
N LYS A 242 -0.88 -15.03 17.12
CA LYS A 242 -0.93 -15.15 18.58
C LYS A 242 -1.66 -16.41 19.03
N THR A 243 -2.77 -16.73 18.39
CA THR A 243 -3.64 -17.85 18.79
C THR A 243 -3.37 -19.11 18.01
N GLN A 244 -2.65 -19.03 16.87
CA GLN A 244 -2.41 -20.12 15.92
C GLN A 244 -3.72 -20.75 15.38
N GLN A 245 -4.81 -19.99 15.40
CA GLN A 245 -6.13 -20.39 14.91
C GLN A 245 -6.48 -19.62 13.64
N TYR A 246 -7.29 -20.23 12.79
CA TYR A 246 -7.82 -19.56 11.61
C TYR A 246 -8.83 -18.47 12.00
N LYS A 247 -8.66 -17.31 11.40
CA LYS A 247 -9.63 -16.22 11.38
C LYS A 247 -10.21 -16.10 9.99
N ILE A 248 -11.55 -16.09 9.89
CA ILE A 248 -12.25 -15.97 8.61
C ILE A 248 -12.62 -14.52 8.34
N GLU A 249 -12.33 -14.05 7.16
CA GLU A 249 -12.63 -12.70 6.67
C GLU A 249 -13.47 -12.77 5.40
N HIS A 250 -14.49 -11.91 5.31
CA HIS A 250 -15.27 -11.69 4.10
C HIS A 250 -14.73 -10.44 3.39
N PRO A 251 -14.18 -10.55 2.16
CA PRO A 251 -13.50 -9.44 1.50
C PRO A 251 -14.45 -8.36 0.95
N GLY A 252 -15.75 -8.55 1.04
CA GLY A 252 -16.75 -7.56 0.67
C GLY A 252 -17.04 -7.47 -0.83
N TYR A 253 -17.82 -6.44 -1.17
CA TYR A 253 -18.19 -6.08 -2.53
C TYR A 253 -17.10 -5.16 -3.14
N PRO A 254 -16.75 -5.25 -4.44
CA PRO A 254 -17.37 -6.05 -5.48
C PRO A 254 -16.73 -7.44 -5.74
N LEU A 255 -15.77 -7.90 -4.93
CA LEU A 255 -15.25 -9.26 -5.12
C LEU A 255 -16.39 -10.26 -4.98
N ASN A 256 -17.10 -10.23 -3.85
CA ASN A 256 -18.34 -10.96 -3.69
C ASN A 256 -19.55 -10.15 -4.19
N SER A 257 -20.56 -10.86 -4.65
CA SER A 257 -21.81 -10.31 -5.18
C SER A 257 -23.03 -11.08 -4.66
N GLU A 258 -24.22 -10.76 -5.16
CA GLU A 258 -25.44 -11.52 -4.91
C GLU A 258 -25.51 -12.88 -5.62
N ALA A 259 -24.54 -13.17 -6.48
CA ALA A 259 -24.45 -14.40 -7.26
C ALA A 259 -23.50 -15.42 -6.61
N ASP A 260 -23.03 -16.41 -7.36
CA ASP A 260 -21.94 -17.30 -6.95
C ASP A 260 -20.60 -16.72 -7.36
N ASP A 261 -19.68 -16.63 -6.40
CA ASP A 261 -18.33 -16.10 -6.57
C ASP A 261 -17.32 -17.12 -6.03
N PHE A 262 -16.38 -17.59 -6.87
CA PHE A 262 -15.52 -18.70 -6.49
C PHE A 262 -14.25 -18.82 -7.33
N GLY A 263 -13.34 -19.70 -6.91
CA GLY A 263 -12.19 -20.13 -7.70
C GLY A 263 -11.20 -19.02 -8.01
N MET A 264 -10.65 -18.36 -7.00
CA MET A 264 -9.62 -17.34 -7.18
C MET A 264 -8.27 -17.94 -7.56
N THR A 265 -7.54 -17.24 -8.41
CA THR A 265 -6.12 -17.46 -8.68
C THR A 265 -5.38 -16.13 -8.70
N PHE A 266 -4.15 -16.13 -8.21
CA PHE A 266 -3.36 -14.92 -8.02
C PHE A 266 -2.11 -14.90 -8.90
N GLU A 267 -1.72 -13.72 -9.38
CA GLU A 267 -0.40 -13.49 -9.94
C GLU A 267 0.65 -13.46 -8.82
N GLY A 268 0.95 -14.64 -8.23
CA GLY A 268 1.89 -14.82 -7.14
C GLY A 268 1.61 -13.93 -5.92
N PRO A 269 2.57 -13.10 -5.49
CA PRO A 269 2.40 -12.21 -4.35
C PRO A 269 1.55 -10.98 -4.64
N HIS A 270 1.23 -10.70 -5.91
CA HIS A 270 0.46 -9.51 -6.30
C HIS A 270 -1.02 -9.65 -5.93
N ASN A 271 -1.66 -8.54 -5.57
CA ASN A 271 -3.08 -8.50 -5.20
C ASN A 271 -3.99 -8.39 -6.42
N ARG A 272 -3.72 -9.19 -7.43
CA ARG A 272 -4.50 -9.25 -8.67
C ARG A 272 -4.49 -10.67 -9.23
N GLY A 273 -5.46 -10.98 -10.07
CA GLY A 273 -5.63 -12.28 -10.69
C GLY A 273 -7.01 -12.43 -11.28
N PHE A 274 -7.54 -13.66 -11.21
CA PHE A 274 -8.82 -14.02 -11.81
C PHE A 274 -9.67 -14.85 -10.83
N PHE A 275 -10.98 -14.85 -11.06
CA PHE A 275 -11.94 -15.68 -10.34
C PHE A 275 -13.18 -15.93 -11.20
N SER A 276 -14.08 -16.75 -10.71
CA SER A 276 -15.30 -17.13 -11.40
C SER A 276 -16.50 -16.46 -10.75
N SER A 277 -17.47 -16.06 -11.59
CA SER A 277 -18.75 -15.54 -11.11
C SER A 277 -19.84 -15.69 -12.16
N ASN A 278 -21.08 -15.98 -11.73
CA ASN A 278 -22.24 -15.97 -12.60
C ASN A 278 -23.07 -14.68 -12.48
N ARG A 279 -22.47 -13.65 -11.86
CA ARG A 279 -23.09 -12.31 -11.77
C ARG A 279 -23.47 -11.77 -13.14
N LYS A 280 -24.66 -11.17 -13.24
CA LYS A 280 -25.16 -10.55 -14.47
C LYS A 280 -25.34 -11.48 -15.67
N ASP A 281 -25.25 -12.79 -15.52
CA ASP A 281 -25.65 -13.74 -16.55
C ASP A 281 -27.08 -14.22 -16.28
N GLY A 282 -28.02 -13.82 -17.14
CA GLY A 282 -29.44 -14.17 -17.00
C GLY A 282 -29.74 -15.65 -17.19
N ARG A 283 -28.79 -16.46 -17.63
CA ARG A 283 -28.88 -17.92 -17.80
C ARG A 283 -28.21 -18.68 -16.66
N GLY A 284 -27.48 -17.97 -15.79
CA GLY A 284 -26.76 -18.56 -14.67
C GLY A 284 -25.40 -19.20 -15.03
N TYR A 285 -24.84 -18.89 -16.20
CA TYR A 285 -23.52 -19.39 -16.57
C TYR A 285 -22.41 -18.61 -15.86
N ASP A 286 -21.39 -19.36 -15.42
CA ASP A 286 -20.19 -18.79 -14.83
C ASP A 286 -19.28 -18.19 -15.90
N HIS A 287 -18.62 -17.10 -15.54
CA HIS A 287 -17.61 -16.46 -16.39
C HIS A 287 -16.38 -16.06 -15.57
N ILE A 288 -15.26 -15.88 -16.26
CA ILE A 288 -14.02 -15.46 -15.64
C ILE A 288 -13.97 -13.92 -15.56
N TYR A 289 -13.69 -13.44 -14.36
CA TYR A 289 -13.48 -12.04 -14.03
C TYR A 289 -12.04 -11.83 -13.57
N SER A 290 -11.45 -10.72 -13.97
CA SER A 290 -10.22 -10.23 -13.32
C SER A 290 -10.56 -9.48 -12.05
N PHE A 291 -9.66 -9.55 -11.09
CA PHE A 291 -9.68 -8.67 -9.93
C PHE A 291 -8.32 -7.98 -9.77
N ASN A 292 -8.36 -6.78 -9.22
CA ASN A 292 -7.23 -6.03 -8.72
C ASN A 292 -7.62 -5.40 -7.39
N ASN A 293 -6.82 -5.63 -6.35
CA ASN A 293 -6.98 -5.00 -5.05
C ASN A 293 -5.73 -4.17 -4.77
N PRO A 294 -5.66 -2.91 -5.26
CA PRO A 294 -4.47 -2.08 -5.14
C PRO A 294 -4.12 -1.82 -3.68
N GLU A 295 -2.84 -1.95 -3.35
CA GLU A 295 -2.35 -1.56 -2.04
C GLU A 295 -2.44 -0.06 -1.87
N ILE A 296 -2.93 0.38 -0.71
CA ILE A 296 -2.80 1.77 -0.32
C ILE A 296 -1.40 1.95 0.24
N VAL A 297 -0.60 2.75 -0.46
CA VAL A 297 0.71 3.17 0.00
C VAL A 297 0.62 4.60 0.49
N THR A 298 0.88 4.80 1.77
CA THR A 298 1.05 6.13 2.34
C THR A 298 2.53 6.38 2.51
N THR A 299 3.00 7.50 1.96
CA THR A 299 4.42 7.85 1.95
C THR A 299 4.64 9.21 2.61
N MET A 300 5.70 9.31 3.39
CA MET A 300 6.26 10.58 3.85
C MET A 300 7.44 10.93 2.96
N LYS A 301 7.46 12.15 2.44
CA LYS A 301 8.56 12.71 1.68
C LYS A 301 8.94 14.06 2.24
N GLY A 302 10.21 14.32 2.37
CA GLY A 302 10.66 15.60 2.89
C GLY A 302 12.00 16.04 2.32
N TRP A 303 12.32 17.30 2.56
CA TRP A 303 13.60 17.90 2.20
C TRP A 303 14.21 18.59 3.39
N VAL A 304 15.50 18.36 3.60
CA VAL A 304 16.31 19.03 4.60
C VAL A 304 17.27 19.98 3.89
N TYR A 305 17.18 21.25 4.24
CA TYR A 305 17.97 22.30 3.63
C TYR A 305 18.32 23.40 4.65
N GLU A 306 19.37 24.14 4.35
CA GLU A 306 19.69 25.35 5.10
C GLU A 306 18.57 26.40 4.92
N LYS A 307 18.21 27.12 5.96
CA LYS A 307 17.15 28.14 5.92
C LYS A 307 17.34 29.17 4.79
N ASP A 308 18.58 29.41 4.38
CA ASP A 308 18.92 30.29 3.26
C ASP A 308 18.93 29.63 1.88
N GLY A 309 18.60 28.31 1.78
CA GLY A 309 18.28 27.63 0.55
C GLY A 309 19.28 26.62 0.00
N TYR A 310 20.34 26.27 0.74
CA TYR A 310 21.28 25.21 0.34
C TYR A 310 20.80 23.84 0.81
N GLU A 311 20.94 22.82 -0.04
CA GLU A 311 20.67 21.43 0.31
C GLU A 311 21.69 20.94 1.38
N LEU A 312 21.24 20.12 2.32
CA LEU A 312 22.08 19.55 3.38
C LEU A 312 22.22 18.03 3.24
N PRO A 313 23.07 17.54 2.34
CA PRO A 313 23.23 16.09 2.08
C PRO A 313 23.83 15.31 3.27
N ALA A 314 24.45 16.00 4.24
CA ALA A 314 24.96 15.41 5.47
C ALA A 314 23.91 15.32 6.59
N ALA A 315 22.68 15.75 6.34
CA ALA A 315 21.61 15.70 7.32
C ALA A 315 21.12 14.27 7.57
N GLN A 316 20.52 14.07 8.73
CA GLN A 316 19.86 12.84 9.13
C GLN A 316 18.43 13.16 9.59
N VAL A 317 17.53 12.22 9.35
CA VAL A 317 16.13 12.33 9.77
C VAL A 317 15.81 11.18 10.71
N MET A 318 15.23 11.51 11.86
CA MET A 318 14.65 10.56 12.80
C MET A 318 13.14 10.64 12.72
N VAL A 319 12.51 9.47 12.62
CA VAL A 319 11.05 9.33 12.54
C VAL A 319 10.60 8.42 13.68
N VAL A 320 9.69 8.90 14.49
CA VAL A 320 9.09 8.18 15.62
C VAL A 320 7.59 8.17 15.45
N GLY A 321 6.98 6.98 15.49
CA GLY A 321 5.54 6.81 15.44
C GLY A 321 4.96 6.39 16.80
N ASN A 322 3.71 6.74 17.08
CA ASN A 322 3.01 6.30 18.30
C ASN A 322 2.66 4.79 18.29
N ASP A 323 2.87 4.11 17.16
CA ASP A 323 2.80 2.65 17.00
C ASP A 323 4.10 1.92 17.41
N GLY A 324 5.12 2.65 17.88
CA GLY A 324 6.44 2.13 18.19
C GLY A 324 7.43 2.18 17.02
N THR A 325 7.03 2.73 15.89
CA THR A 325 7.96 2.94 14.76
C THR A 325 9.11 3.84 15.17
N TYR A 326 10.34 3.39 14.94
CA TYR A 326 11.56 4.20 15.03
C TYR A 326 12.43 3.98 13.81
N ARG A 327 12.75 5.06 13.10
CA ARG A 327 13.62 5.03 11.92
C ARG A 327 14.61 6.19 11.98
N LYS A 328 15.85 5.89 11.65
CA LYS A 328 16.90 6.89 11.41
C LYS A 328 17.46 6.66 10.01
N LEU A 329 17.40 7.69 9.18
CA LEU A 329 17.81 7.59 7.78
C LEU A 329 18.61 8.82 7.35
N PRO A 330 19.61 8.64 6.48
CA PRO A 330 20.29 9.74 5.83
C PRO A 330 19.38 10.34 4.75
N VAL A 331 19.61 11.59 4.39
CA VAL A 331 19.00 12.21 3.22
C VAL A 331 19.83 11.93 1.97
N LYS A 332 19.21 12.09 0.80
CA LYS A 332 19.89 12.01 -0.50
C LYS A 332 20.73 13.27 -0.76
N SER A 333 21.49 13.28 -1.86
CA SER A 333 22.35 14.40 -2.26
C SER A 333 21.59 15.72 -2.46
N ASP A 334 20.30 15.65 -2.80
CA ASP A 334 19.40 16.80 -2.94
C ASP A 334 18.68 17.18 -1.62
N GLY A 335 19.09 16.60 -0.51
CA GLY A 335 18.49 16.81 0.81
C GLY A 335 17.15 16.08 1.01
N SER A 336 16.68 15.31 0.04
CA SER A 336 15.39 14.62 0.12
C SER A 336 15.45 13.28 0.86
N PHE A 337 14.32 12.89 1.43
CA PHE A 337 14.10 11.54 1.96
C PHE A 337 12.67 11.08 1.65
N THR A 338 12.48 9.78 1.61
CA THR A 338 11.18 9.16 1.42
C THR A 338 11.08 7.93 2.31
N LEU A 339 9.96 7.78 2.98
CA LEU A 339 9.68 6.66 3.88
C LEU A 339 8.23 6.22 3.74
N PRO A 340 7.95 4.91 3.54
CA PRO A 340 6.59 4.39 3.69
C PRO A 340 6.14 4.51 5.16
N ILE A 341 4.90 4.94 5.37
CA ILE A 341 4.31 5.16 6.68
C ILE A 341 2.95 4.46 6.79
N HIS A 342 2.50 4.20 8.01
CA HIS A 342 1.25 3.52 8.29
C HIS A 342 0.10 4.52 8.48
N PRO A 343 -1.10 4.22 7.99
CA PRO A 343 -2.29 5.02 8.31
C PRO A 343 -2.63 4.95 9.80
N GLU A 344 -3.35 5.96 10.29
CA GLU A 344 -3.78 6.08 11.69
C GLU A 344 -2.63 6.14 12.73
N VAL A 345 -1.43 6.50 12.29
CA VAL A 345 -0.25 6.69 13.13
C VAL A 345 0.13 8.16 13.15
N ASP A 346 0.42 8.70 14.33
CA ASP A 346 0.98 10.04 14.50
C ASP A 346 2.50 9.93 14.53
N TYR A 347 3.16 10.69 13.66
CA TYR A 347 4.61 10.70 13.54
C TYR A 347 5.21 12.01 14.03
N LEU A 348 6.31 11.91 14.76
CA LEU A 348 7.23 12.99 15.05
C LEU A 348 8.49 12.80 14.20
N VAL A 349 8.82 13.81 13.39
CA VAL A 349 9.96 13.76 12.46
C VAL A 349 10.93 14.87 12.85
N MET A 350 12.18 14.52 13.07
CA MET A 350 13.24 15.47 13.43
C MET A 350 14.40 15.38 12.44
N ALA A 351 14.74 16.51 11.84
CA ALA A 351 15.92 16.64 11.01
C ALA A 351 17.09 17.24 11.80
N THR A 352 18.27 16.68 11.65
CA THR A 352 19.51 17.09 12.30
C THR A 352 20.64 17.17 11.30
N CYS A 353 21.52 18.17 11.46
CA CYS A 353 22.76 18.28 10.71
C CYS A 353 23.82 18.95 11.58
N LYS A 354 25.07 18.47 11.49
CA LYS A 354 26.17 19.08 12.25
C LYS A 354 26.37 20.55 11.84
N GLY A 355 26.38 21.44 12.84
CA GLY A 355 26.51 22.89 12.61
C GLY A 355 25.19 23.62 12.42
N PHE A 356 24.05 22.93 12.61
CA PHE A 356 22.71 23.49 12.45
C PHE A 356 21.84 23.18 13.68
N LEU A 357 20.84 24.02 13.91
CA LEU A 357 19.80 23.75 14.89
C LEU A 357 18.86 22.66 14.37
N ASN A 358 18.42 21.77 15.25
CA ASN A 358 17.45 20.74 14.91
C ASN A 358 16.09 21.37 14.58
N HIS A 359 15.36 20.72 13.67
CA HIS A 359 13.98 21.09 13.34
C HIS A 359 13.08 19.85 13.40
N LYS A 360 11.91 19.99 14.01
CA LYS A 360 10.92 18.91 14.08
C LYS A 360 9.60 19.30 13.43
N GLU A 361 8.93 18.32 12.88
CA GLU A 361 7.58 18.39 12.34
C GLU A 361 6.74 17.27 12.91
N GLU A 362 5.47 17.54 13.14
CA GLU A 362 4.47 16.56 13.53
C GLU A 362 3.57 16.26 12.35
N LEU A 363 3.35 14.99 12.09
CA LEU A 363 2.49 14.52 11.00
C LEU A 363 1.44 13.56 11.54
N ARG A 364 0.18 13.94 11.40
CA ARG A 364 -0.97 13.09 11.72
C ARG A 364 -1.51 12.46 10.46
N ILE A 365 -1.66 11.15 10.48
CA ILE A 365 -2.13 10.37 9.34
C ILE A 365 -3.56 9.91 9.66
N ASP A 366 -4.50 10.36 8.85
CA ASP A 366 -5.87 9.86 8.90
C ASP A 366 -5.98 8.46 8.32
N SER A 367 -7.13 7.79 8.53
CA SER A 367 -7.42 6.52 7.86
C SER A 367 -7.33 6.69 6.35
N ALA A 368 -6.43 5.95 5.72
CA ALA A 368 -6.18 6.09 4.30
C ALA A 368 -7.22 5.30 3.48
N LYS A 369 -7.96 5.99 2.64
CA LYS A 369 -8.84 5.39 1.60
C LYS A 369 -8.14 5.28 0.25
N GLU A 370 -7.10 6.08 0.04
CA GLU A 370 -6.32 6.17 -1.20
C GLU A 370 -4.83 6.33 -0.88
N SER A 371 -3.97 5.98 -1.83
CA SER A 371 -2.53 6.24 -1.70
C SER A 371 -2.29 7.74 -1.62
N LYS A 372 -1.51 8.18 -0.65
CA LYS A 372 -1.24 9.58 -0.39
C LYS A 372 0.24 9.83 -0.06
N GLU A 373 0.78 10.90 -0.60
CA GLU A 373 2.10 11.41 -0.26
C GLU A 373 1.97 12.63 0.65
N TYR A 374 2.61 12.59 1.81
CA TYR A 374 2.72 13.70 2.75
C TYR A 374 4.09 14.35 2.57
N VAL A 375 4.08 15.67 2.32
CA VAL A 375 5.30 16.44 2.03
C VAL A 375 5.65 17.30 3.22
N LEU A 376 6.88 17.18 3.72
CA LEU A 376 7.42 17.94 4.84
C LEU A 376 8.66 18.74 4.43
N GLN A 377 8.86 19.89 5.08
CA GLN A 377 9.98 20.78 4.84
C GLN A 377 10.76 21.01 6.13
N PHE A 378 12.08 20.85 6.08
CA PHE A 378 12.97 20.97 7.23
C PHE A 378 14.05 22.04 6.98
N PRO A 379 13.71 23.34 7.12
CA PRO A 379 14.69 24.41 7.05
C PRO A 379 15.53 24.47 8.34
N LEU A 380 16.81 24.12 8.27
CA LEU A 380 17.70 24.16 9.41
C LEU A 380 18.44 25.50 9.46
N ALA A 381 18.47 26.11 10.65
CA ALA A 381 19.22 27.33 10.90
C ALA A 381 20.68 27.00 11.27
N SER A 382 21.65 27.64 10.60
CA SER A 382 23.07 27.51 10.93
C SER A 382 23.37 28.11 12.31
N ILE A 383 24.19 27.41 13.09
CA ILE A 383 24.67 27.95 14.38
C ILE A 383 25.86 28.91 14.21
N SER A 384 26.45 29.00 13.03
CA SER A 384 27.62 29.84 12.74
C SER A 384 27.33 30.98 11.76
N ALA A 385 26.17 31.03 11.14
CA ALA A 385 25.77 32.09 10.21
C ALA A 385 24.52 32.81 10.72
N PRO A 386 24.43 34.15 10.55
CA PRO A 386 23.24 34.91 10.95
C PRO A 386 21.98 34.44 10.21
N VAL A 387 20.93 34.12 10.94
CA VAL A 387 19.61 33.73 10.40
C VAL A 387 18.65 34.89 10.53
N LEU A 388 18.08 35.33 9.41
CA LEU A 388 17.06 36.37 9.36
C LEU A 388 15.79 35.92 10.11
N ILE A 389 15.29 36.75 10.99
CA ILE A 389 13.97 36.61 11.57
C ILE A 389 13.00 37.37 10.66
N ASP A 390 12.26 36.62 9.83
CA ASP A 390 11.31 37.21 8.90
C ASP A 390 10.16 37.91 9.65
N ASN A 391 9.66 38.98 9.05
CA ASN A 391 8.48 39.73 9.55
C ASN A 391 8.63 40.36 10.93
N ILE A 392 9.84 40.77 11.34
CA ILE A 392 10.02 41.62 12.49
C ILE A 392 9.82 43.09 12.05
N PHE A 393 8.79 43.69 12.57
CA PHE A 393 8.42 45.08 12.28
C PHE A 393 8.47 45.92 13.55
N TYR A 394 8.98 47.13 13.41
CA TYR A 394 8.97 48.15 14.46
C TYR A 394 8.21 49.37 13.95
N ASP A 395 7.56 50.08 14.84
CA ASP A 395 7.05 51.40 14.52
C ASP A 395 8.20 52.33 14.08
N PHE A 396 7.87 53.29 13.23
CA PHE A 396 8.87 54.27 12.76
C PHE A 396 9.58 54.93 13.93
N ASP A 397 10.91 54.89 13.88
CA ASP A 397 11.80 55.46 14.91
C ASP A 397 11.59 54.89 16.33
N LYS A 398 10.98 53.72 16.45
CA LYS A 398 10.73 53.03 17.72
C LYS A 398 11.39 51.66 17.75
N ALA A 399 11.52 51.15 18.96
CA ALA A 399 11.97 49.80 19.24
C ALA A 399 10.81 48.86 19.68
N THR A 400 9.58 49.37 19.70
CA THR A 400 8.40 48.60 20.08
C THR A 400 8.02 47.65 18.98
N LEU A 401 7.89 46.36 19.32
CA LEU A 401 7.47 45.29 18.39
C LEU A 401 6.00 45.49 18.01
N THR A 402 5.70 45.30 16.74
CA THR A 402 4.31 45.29 16.26
C THR A 402 3.66 43.94 16.51
N PRO A 403 2.31 43.84 16.56
CA PRO A 403 1.61 42.57 16.69
C PRO A 403 1.96 41.56 15.58
N ALA A 404 2.28 42.01 14.37
CA ALA A 404 2.71 41.16 13.27
C ALA A 404 4.04 40.44 13.52
N SER A 405 4.90 41.00 14.39
CA SER A 405 6.19 40.40 14.78
C SER A 405 6.03 39.22 15.73
N THR A 406 4.94 39.15 16.50
CA THR A 406 4.76 38.13 17.55
C THR A 406 4.73 36.72 16.97
N GLN A 407 4.09 36.53 15.83
CA GLN A 407 4.01 35.21 15.17
C GLN A 407 5.40 34.67 14.74
N ALA A 408 6.27 35.57 14.27
CA ALA A 408 7.65 35.21 13.92
C ALA A 408 8.48 34.88 15.15
N LEU A 409 8.30 35.65 16.24
CA LEU A 409 8.99 35.45 17.50
C LEU A 409 8.52 34.16 18.22
N ASP A 410 7.25 33.81 18.13
CA ASP A 410 6.72 32.55 18.68
C ASP A 410 7.40 31.33 18.04
N LYS A 411 7.68 31.38 16.73
CA LYS A 411 8.46 30.35 16.04
C LYS A 411 9.89 30.26 16.57
N LEU A 412 10.52 31.40 16.84
CA LEU A 412 11.86 31.43 17.44
C LEU A 412 11.84 30.89 18.89
N VAL A 413 10.82 31.23 19.68
CA VAL A 413 10.62 30.64 21.02
C VAL A 413 10.54 29.13 20.96
N ALA A 414 9.74 28.56 20.04
CA ALA A 414 9.64 27.13 19.85
C ALA A 414 10.98 26.50 19.49
N LEU A 415 11.72 27.10 18.55
CA LEU A 415 13.03 26.65 18.12
C LEU A 415 14.05 26.62 19.28
N LEU A 416 14.07 27.67 20.11
CA LEU A 416 14.98 27.74 21.25
C LEU A 416 14.60 26.79 22.39
N LYS A 417 13.33 26.49 22.57
CA LYS A 417 12.87 25.45 23.52
C LYS A 417 13.28 24.06 23.07
N GLU A 418 13.22 23.77 21.77
CA GLU A 418 13.69 22.52 21.19
C GLU A 418 15.21 22.33 21.27
N ASN A 419 15.95 23.44 21.31
CA ASN A 419 17.43 23.49 21.37
C ASN A 419 17.90 24.17 22.67
N SER A 420 17.55 23.60 23.82
CA SER A 420 17.70 24.22 25.15
C SER A 420 19.15 24.56 25.55
N HIS A 421 20.12 23.91 24.94
CA HIS A 421 21.56 24.10 25.22
C HIS A 421 22.22 25.19 24.34
N VAL A 422 21.48 25.76 23.39
CA VAL A 422 22.02 26.76 22.45
C VAL A 422 21.88 28.17 23.03
N THR A 423 22.93 28.98 22.92
CA THR A 423 22.93 30.39 23.16
C THR A 423 22.94 31.15 21.85
N ILE A 424 22.26 32.27 21.75
CA ILE A 424 22.17 33.07 20.53
C ILE A 424 22.52 34.53 20.76
N GLU A 425 23.11 35.16 19.76
CA GLU A 425 23.18 36.60 19.61
C GLU A 425 21.97 37.06 18.78
N LEU A 426 21.19 37.99 19.33
CA LEU A 426 20.12 38.71 18.64
C LEU A 426 20.69 40.03 18.10
N SER A 427 20.84 40.14 16.79
CA SER A 427 21.41 41.30 16.13
C SER A 427 20.37 42.08 15.34
N ALA A 428 20.36 43.41 15.54
CA ALA A 428 19.53 44.32 14.77
C ALA A 428 20.38 45.29 13.95
N HIS A 429 19.92 45.58 12.74
CA HIS A 429 20.64 46.38 11.76
C HIS A 429 19.77 47.50 11.20
N CYS A 430 20.41 48.60 10.82
CA CYS A 430 19.79 49.73 10.15
C CYS A 430 20.32 49.84 8.71
N ASP A 431 19.63 50.64 7.89
CA ASP A 431 20.17 51.06 6.60
C ASP A 431 21.27 52.14 6.78
N TYR A 432 21.90 52.55 5.68
CA TYR A 432 23.01 53.50 5.74
C TYR A 432 22.59 54.95 6.07
N LYS A 433 21.28 55.25 6.03
CA LYS A 433 20.75 56.61 6.24
C LYS A 433 20.83 57.02 7.70
N GLY A 434 21.09 58.29 7.93
CA GLY A 434 21.09 58.86 9.27
C GLY A 434 22.43 58.78 10.01
N ASN A 435 22.41 59.29 11.27
CA ASN A 435 23.59 59.35 12.14
C ASN A 435 23.98 57.95 12.63
N SER A 436 25.25 57.61 12.55
CA SER A 436 25.78 56.31 12.89
C SER A 436 25.56 55.94 14.37
N GLU A 437 25.81 56.88 15.28
CA GLU A 437 25.65 56.63 16.69
C GLU A 437 24.18 56.47 17.09
N TYR A 438 23.32 57.26 16.50
CA TYR A 438 21.88 57.13 16.68
C TYR A 438 21.36 55.77 16.18
N ASN A 439 21.75 55.35 14.98
CA ASN A 439 21.38 54.06 14.42
C ASN A 439 21.88 52.91 15.30
N LYS A 440 23.07 53.03 15.87
CA LYS A 440 23.60 52.02 16.78
C LYS A 440 22.75 51.88 18.05
N ARG A 441 22.37 53.00 18.65
CA ARG A 441 21.48 53.02 19.84
C ARG A 441 20.07 52.52 19.52
N LEU A 442 19.52 52.86 18.36
CA LEU A 442 18.21 52.40 17.95
C LEU A 442 18.22 50.88 17.68
N SER A 443 19.21 50.37 16.96
CA SER A 443 19.35 48.92 16.70
C SER A 443 19.58 48.14 17.99
N GLN A 444 20.36 48.69 18.97
CA GLN A 444 20.54 48.04 20.27
C GLN A 444 19.21 47.91 21.03
N ARG A 445 18.39 48.96 21.05
CA ARG A 445 17.05 48.93 21.69
C ARG A 445 16.12 47.94 20.99
N ARG A 446 16.20 47.79 19.65
CA ARG A 446 15.43 46.83 18.85
C ARG A 446 15.84 45.41 19.18
N ALA A 447 17.13 45.11 19.23
CA ALA A 447 17.61 43.78 19.63
C ALA A 447 17.17 43.43 21.06
N GLN A 448 17.23 44.44 22.00
CA GLN A 448 16.76 44.24 23.37
C GLN A 448 15.26 43.94 23.44
N SER A 449 14.42 44.58 22.63
CA SER A 449 12.98 44.32 22.62
C SER A 449 12.66 42.88 22.19
N VAL A 450 13.44 42.30 21.25
CA VAL A 450 13.32 40.88 20.86
C VAL A 450 13.73 39.98 22.03
N VAL A 451 14.85 40.25 22.67
CA VAL A 451 15.32 39.51 23.86
C VAL A 451 14.29 39.55 24.98
N ASP A 452 13.73 40.73 25.28
CA ASP A 452 12.70 40.85 26.31
C ASP A 452 11.44 40.03 26.00
N TYR A 453 11.04 39.97 24.73
CA TYR A 453 9.95 39.12 24.30
C TYR A 453 10.26 37.63 24.54
N LEU A 454 11.45 37.15 24.14
CA LEU A 454 11.87 35.78 24.33
C LEU A 454 11.93 35.38 25.82
N ILE A 455 12.43 36.26 26.67
CA ILE A 455 12.46 36.04 28.13
C ILE A 455 11.04 35.93 28.69
N ALA A 456 10.14 36.83 28.28
CA ALA A 456 8.73 36.79 28.69
C ALA A 456 8.01 35.49 28.29
N HIS A 457 8.51 34.81 27.26
CA HIS A 457 7.96 33.52 26.76
C HIS A 457 8.77 32.31 27.23
N GLY A 458 9.63 32.49 28.25
CA GLY A 458 10.26 31.37 28.97
C GLY A 458 11.63 30.94 28.44
N ILE A 459 12.32 31.80 27.67
CA ILE A 459 13.72 31.56 27.30
C ILE A 459 14.62 32.18 28.36
N GLU A 460 15.62 31.45 28.82
CA GLU A 460 16.56 31.89 29.87
C GLU A 460 17.43 33.04 29.37
N LYS A 461 17.61 34.09 30.24
CA LYS A 461 18.31 35.34 29.90
C LYS A 461 19.78 35.10 29.49
N ASP A 462 20.46 34.18 30.14
CA ASP A 462 21.87 33.86 29.92
C ASP A 462 22.13 33.18 28.56
N ARG A 463 21.08 32.74 27.89
CA ARG A 463 21.12 32.20 26.54
C ARG A 463 21.02 33.29 25.45
N LEU A 464 20.76 34.53 25.78
CA LEU A 464 20.37 35.59 24.84
C LEU A 464 21.29 36.80 24.97
N THR A 465 21.93 37.20 23.87
CA THR A 465 22.79 38.38 23.81
C THR A 465 22.26 39.40 22.79
N PRO A 466 21.70 40.54 23.19
CA PRO A 466 21.24 41.56 22.24
C PRO A 466 22.40 42.43 21.76
N VAL A 467 22.52 42.59 20.44
CA VAL A 467 23.54 43.46 19.81
C VAL A 467 22.93 44.33 18.71
N GLY A 468 23.15 45.63 18.83
CA GLY A 468 22.80 46.60 17.78
C GLY A 468 24.02 46.94 16.94
N TYR A 469 24.00 46.60 15.67
CA TYR A 469 25.09 46.90 14.75
C TYR A 469 24.89 48.19 13.95
N GLY A 470 23.73 48.85 14.09
CA GLY A 470 23.45 50.02 13.29
C GLY A 470 23.66 49.75 11.81
N LYS A 471 24.48 50.58 11.14
CA LYS A 471 24.84 50.42 9.73
C LYS A 471 26.20 49.75 9.48
N GLU A 472 26.85 49.24 10.53
CA GLU A 472 28.20 48.70 10.47
C GLU A 472 28.30 47.35 9.72
N ARG A 473 27.22 46.57 9.66
CA ARG A 473 27.17 45.24 9.01
C ARG A 473 26.08 45.21 7.93
N PRO A 474 26.37 45.69 6.69
CA PRO A 474 25.45 45.58 5.57
C PRO A 474 25.16 44.13 5.22
N LYS A 475 23.97 43.86 4.66
CA LYS A 475 23.55 42.54 4.27
C LYS A 475 24.42 42.02 3.12
N THR A 476 24.87 40.77 3.26
CA THR A 476 25.45 39.98 2.15
C THR A 476 24.35 39.16 1.52
N ILE A 477 24.30 39.17 0.20
CA ILE A 477 23.27 38.46 -0.59
C ILE A 477 23.62 36.97 -0.70
N ARG A 478 22.64 36.12 -0.38
CA ARG A 478 22.71 34.67 -0.53
C ARG A 478 21.80 34.22 -1.66
N ARG A 479 22.02 33.01 -2.18
CA ARG A 479 21.32 32.39 -3.32
C ARG A 479 19.80 32.65 -3.33
N LYS A 480 19.09 32.42 -2.25
CA LYS A 480 17.63 32.62 -2.16
C LYS A 480 17.18 34.06 -2.49
N LEU A 481 18.00 35.06 -2.16
CA LEU A 481 17.71 36.44 -2.50
C LEU A 481 17.97 36.76 -3.97
N THR A 482 18.89 36.05 -4.64
CA THR A 482 19.11 36.21 -6.08
C THR A 482 17.93 35.64 -6.89
N GLU A 483 17.23 34.62 -6.39
CA GLU A 483 16.01 34.11 -7.02
C GLU A 483 14.85 35.12 -6.93
N LYS A 484 14.73 35.81 -5.80
CA LYS A 484 13.73 36.87 -5.59
C LYS A 484 14.07 38.18 -6.27
N TYR A 485 15.35 38.51 -6.32
CA TYR A 485 15.88 39.76 -6.92
C TYR A 485 16.97 39.39 -7.94
N PRO A 486 16.62 39.04 -9.20
CA PRO A 486 17.59 38.54 -10.19
C PRO A 486 18.70 39.51 -10.60
N TRP A 487 18.56 40.80 -10.26
CA TRP A 487 19.56 41.80 -10.48
C TRP A 487 20.69 41.85 -9.44
N LEU A 488 20.50 41.18 -8.28
CA LEU A 488 21.52 40.94 -7.27
C LEU A 488 22.30 39.66 -7.58
N LYS A 489 23.58 39.67 -7.24
CA LYS A 489 24.45 38.49 -7.37
C LYS A 489 24.73 37.90 -5.99
N GLU A 490 24.97 36.60 -5.95
CA GLU A 490 25.45 35.95 -4.73
C GLU A 490 26.76 36.61 -4.27
N ASP A 491 26.89 36.80 -2.96
CA ASP A 491 27.98 37.52 -2.26
C ASP A 491 28.06 39.04 -2.49
N ASP A 492 27.11 39.67 -3.18
CA ASP A 492 27.00 41.12 -3.16
C ASP A 492 26.80 41.59 -1.72
N VAL A 493 27.55 42.65 -1.33
CA VAL A 493 27.42 43.28 -0.02
C VAL A 493 26.73 44.64 -0.20
N LEU A 494 25.58 44.85 0.47
CA LEU A 494 24.74 46.04 0.31
C LEU A 494 25.31 47.25 1.07
N THR A 495 26.54 47.61 0.76
CA THR A 495 27.19 48.83 1.28
C THR A 495 26.54 50.10 0.72
N GLN A 496 26.80 51.26 1.34
CA GLN A 496 26.34 52.56 0.85
C GLN A 496 26.79 52.77 -0.62
N ASP A 497 28.05 52.49 -0.93
CA ASP A 497 28.59 52.63 -2.29
C ASP A 497 27.94 51.73 -3.33
N PHE A 498 27.59 50.49 -2.92
CA PHE A 498 26.83 49.57 -3.76
C PHE A 498 25.43 50.13 -4.04
N ILE A 499 24.72 50.55 -2.98
CA ILE A 499 23.34 51.03 -3.04
C ILE A 499 23.22 52.26 -3.94
N LEU A 500 24.11 53.24 -3.76
CA LEU A 500 24.06 54.52 -4.50
C LEU A 500 24.24 54.34 -6.02
N LYS A 501 24.79 53.22 -6.47
CA LYS A 501 24.92 52.86 -7.91
C LYS A 501 23.65 52.24 -8.51
N GLN A 502 22.67 51.95 -7.70
CA GLN A 502 21.42 51.29 -8.12
C GLN A 502 20.35 52.32 -8.51
N THR A 503 19.29 51.85 -9.20
CA THR A 503 18.10 52.68 -9.44
C THR A 503 17.43 53.05 -8.12
N ARG A 504 16.59 54.11 -8.09
CA ARG A 504 15.86 54.51 -6.86
C ARG A 504 15.05 53.41 -6.23
N GLU A 505 14.39 52.59 -7.07
CA GLU A 505 13.62 51.43 -6.62
C GLU A 505 14.52 50.36 -5.97
N HIS A 506 15.61 50.02 -6.63
CA HIS A 506 16.58 49.05 -6.13
C HIS A 506 17.30 49.55 -4.87
N GLN A 507 17.54 50.86 -4.75
CA GLN A 507 18.09 51.45 -3.52
C GLN A 507 17.17 51.22 -2.31
N GLU A 508 15.83 51.38 -2.48
CA GLU A 508 14.91 51.17 -1.39
C GLU A 508 14.81 49.68 -1.01
N ILE A 509 14.86 48.80 -1.97
CA ILE A 509 14.94 47.34 -1.72
C ILE A 509 16.19 46.99 -0.93
N CYS A 510 17.36 47.51 -1.30
CA CYS A 510 18.60 47.31 -0.54
C CYS A 510 18.52 47.86 0.89
N ASN A 511 17.92 49.04 1.06
CA ASN A 511 17.72 49.63 2.38
C ASN A 511 16.78 48.78 3.25
N GLN A 512 15.72 48.25 2.67
CA GLN A 512 14.82 47.31 3.39
C GLN A 512 15.54 46.04 3.81
N LEU A 513 16.38 45.45 2.93
CA LEU A 513 17.17 44.26 3.25
C LEU A 513 18.21 44.54 4.35
N ASN A 514 18.74 45.77 4.44
CA ASN A 514 19.64 46.17 5.50
C ASN A 514 18.93 46.41 6.83
N ARG A 515 17.67 46.86 6.85
CA ARG A 515 16.83 47.00 8.05
C ARG A 515 16.30 45.64 8.48
N ARG A 516 17.06 44.90 9.24
CA ARG A 516 16.77 43.52 9.61
C ARG A 516 17.10 43.17 11.05
N THR A 517 16.50 42.08 11.52
CA THR A 517 16.86 41.44 12.78
C THR A 517 17.25 39.98 12.45
N GLU A 518 18.37 39.55 12.99
CA GLU A 518 18.94 38.23 12.77
C GLU A 518 19.32 37.59 14.11
N PHE A 519 19.49 36.28 14.15
CA PHE A 519 20.15 35.56 15.23
C PHE A 519 21.28 34.70 14.71
N THR A 520 22.30 34.50 15.50
CA THR A 520 23.46 33.65 15.22
C THR A 520 23.74 32.74 16.38
#